data_95d4c8446ff74d934a4c5c4905d9b6be
#
_entry.id   95d4c8446ff74d934a4c5c4905d9b6be
#
_cell.length_a   1.000
_cell.length_b   1.000
_cell.length_c   1.000
_cell.angle_alpha   90.00
_cell.angle_beta   90.00
_cell.angle_gamma   90.00
#
_symmetry.space_group_name_H-M   'P 1'
#
loop_
_entity.id
_entity.type
_entity.pdbx_description
1 polymer ?
#
loop_
_entity_poly.entity_id
_entity_poly.type
_entity_poly.pdbx_seq_one_letter_code
_entity_poly.pdbx_strand_id
1 'polypeptide(L)'
;MADYLTYAKETMNFINSRKKQGPEGIYWSLQDAAEGRSIYYDEICMYAGASGIIVFLLGLYQTTNDVSYLQEAEEAATYIRYRFDHDRDLKRNFSKYAFSSGWSGAGFAMIQLYKITGNEKYKTFVADIIESAKADAKPGKNGRGYSWTSFPGIVGDAGTVLFFLYAAKTFGREDWTAFAAKAGETVSYTHLRA
;
A
#
# COMPACT_ATOMS: atom_id res chain seq x y z
N MET A 1 8.89 30.83 -12.34
CA MET A 1 9.18 29.50 -11.76
C MET A 1 7.83 28.94 -11.32
N ALA A 2 7.47 27.73 -11.70
CA ALA A 2 6.18 27.16 -11.31
C ALA A 2 6.15 26.97 -9.78
N ASP A 3 5.07 27.42 -9.14
CA ASP A 3 4.86 27.20 -7.71
C ASP A 3 4.19 25.82 -7.50
N TYR A 4 5.01 24.79 -7.45
CA TYR A 4 4.55 23.41 -7.26
C TYR A 4 3.78 23.19 -5.96
N LEU A 5 4.07 23.98 -4.91
CA LEU A 5 3.35 23.88 -3.65
C LEU A 5 1.91 24.39 -3.78
N THR A 6 1.69 25.48 -4.51
CA THR A 6 0.34 25.95 -4.82
C THR A 6 -0.44 24.91 -5.58
N TYR A 7 0.11 24.29 -6.63
CA TYR A 7 -0.56 23.23 -7.36
C TYR A 7 -0.84 22.01 -6.50
N ALA A 8 0.06 21.64 -5.60
CA ALA A 8 -0.17 20.53 -4.67
C ALA A 8 -1.35 20.83 -3.72
N LYS A 9 -1.45 22.05 -3.20
CA LYS A 9 -2.59 22.49 -2.36
C LYS A 9 -3.91 22.50 -3.13
N GLU A 10 -3.89 22.97 -4.37
CA GLU A 10 -5.09 22.92 -5.27
C GLU A 10 -5.52 21.47 -5.53
N THR A 11 -4.56 20.57 -5.77
CA THR A 11 -4.81 19.12 -5.89
C THR A 11 -5.46 18.57 -4.64
N MET A 12 -5.03 19.04 -3.45
CA MET A 12 -5.63 18.62 -2.18
C MET A 12 -7.09 19.05 -2.06
N ASN A 13 -7.48 20.23 -2.59
CA ASN A 13 -8.88 20.66 -2.64
C ASN A 13 -9.74 19.70 -3.48
N PHE A 14 -9.22 19.24 -4.63
CA PHE A 14 -9.90 18.23 -5.44
C PHE A 14 -10.02 16.90 -4.69
N ILE A 15 -8.94 16.41 -4.09
CA ILE A 15 -8.94 15.18 -3.29
C ILE A 15 -9.99 15.29 -2.17
N ASN A 16 -10.02 16.40 -1.43
CA ASN A 16 -10.98 16.64 -0.36
C ASN A 16 -12.44 16.62 -0.82
N SER A 17 -12.72 17.03 -2.05
CA SER A 17 -14.09 16.95 -2.61
C SER A 17 -14.59 15.51 -2.78
N ARG A 18 -13.70 14.52 -2.76
CA ARG A 18 -13.97 13.08 -2.90
C ARG A 18 -13.83 12.29 -1.59
N LYS A 19 -13.53 12.99 -0.49
CA LYS A 19 -13.39 12.39 0.84
C LYS A 19 -14.72 11.81 1.33
N LYS A 20 -14.65 10.66 1.93
CA LYS A 20 -15.79 9.95 2.53
C LYS A 20 -15.44 9.51 3.95
N GLN A 21 -16.49 9.45 4.79
CA GLN A 21 -16.39 8.86 6.11
C GLN A 21 -16.58 7.35 6.00
N GLY A 22 -15.62 6.58 6.53
CA GLY A 22 -15.74 5.14 6.69
C GLY A 22 -16.36 4.74 8.02
N PRO A 23 -16.55 3.45 8.28
CA PRO A 23 -16.93 2.95 9.60
C PRO A 23 -15.92 3.36 10.68
N GLU A 24 -14.64 3.36 10.32
CA GLU A 24 -13.54 3.91 11.11
C GLU A 24 -12.62 4.72 10.18
N GLY A 25 -12.37 5.99 10.51
CA GLY A 25 -11.52 6.88 9.73
C GLY A 25 -12.12 7.31 8.39
N ILE A 26 -11.27 7.78 7.50
CA ILE A 26 -11.65 8.39 6.21
C ILE A 26 -11.02 7.64 5.03
N TYR A 27 -11.66 7.78 3.87
CA TYR A 27 -11.15 7.26 2.60
C TYR A 27 -11.61 8.13 1.42
N TRP A 28 -11.11 7.83 0.24
CA TRP A 28 -11.51 8.48 -1.01
C TRP A 28 -11.92 7.42 -2.01
N SER A 29 -13.00 7.68 -2.73
CA SER A 29 -13.48 6.79 -3.78
C SER A 29 -13.55 7.52 -5.11
N LEU A 30 -12.96 6.92 -6.13
CA LEU A 30 -13.09 7.37 -7.51
C LEU A 30 -14.38 6.87 -8.17
N GLN A 31 -15.17 6.03 -7.49
CA GLN A 31 -16.45 5.58 -8.01
C GLN A 31 -17.48 6.69 -7.88
N ASP A 32 -17.91 7.25 -9.00
CA ASP A 32 -19.22 7.84 -9.09
C ASP A 32 -20.23 6.70 -9.14
N ALA A 33 -21.10 6.66 -8.13
CA ALA A 33 -22.15 5.63 -8.01
C ALA A 33 -23.09 5.58 -9.24
N ALA A 34 -23.11 6.64 -10.06
CA ALA A 34 -23.96 6.79 -11.23
C ALA A 34 -23.46 6.05 -12.49
N GLU A 35 -22.19 5.70 -12.58
CA GLU A 35 -21.64 5.20 -13.86
C GLU A 35 -21.41 3.69 -13.92
N GLY A 36 -21.60 2.94 -12.84
CA GLY A 36 -21.49 1.46 -12.82
C GLY A 36 -20.12 0.93 -13.25
N ARG A 37 -19.12 1.78 -13.41
CA ARG A 37 -17.78 1.37 -13.82
C ARG A 37 -17.07 0.68 -12.67
N SER A 38 -16.80 -0.59 -12.85
CA SER A 38 -15.94 -1.34 -11.95
C SER A 38 -14.53 -0.77 -12.00
N ILE A 39 -14.12 -0.08 -10.94
CA ILE A 39 -12.72 0.28 -10.78
C ILE A 39 -12.00 -0.98 -10.29
N TYR A 40 -10.95 -1.37 -11.02
CA TYR A 40 -10.13 -2.54 -10.70
C TYR A 40 -9.32 -2.38 -9.41
N TYR A 41 -9.33 -1.21 -8.80
CA TYR A 41 -8.53 -0.86 -7.64
C TYR A 41 -9.41 -0.62 -6.43
N ASP A 42 -8.99 -1.20 -5.32
CA ASP A 42 -9.67 -0.97 -4.04
C ASP A 42 -9.33 0.41 -3.46
N GLU A 43 -10.23 0.94 -2.63
CA GLU A 43 -10.11 2.24 -1.97
C GLU A 43 -8.88 2.36 -1.06
N ILE A 44 -8.26 1.24 -0.69
CA ILE A 44 -7.03 1.22 0.10
C ILE A 44 -5.75 1.33 -0.74
N CYS A 45 -5.81 1.17 -2.05
CA CYS A 45 -4.63 0.94 -2.87
C CYS A 45 -3.69 2.15 -2.99
N MET A 46 -2.45 1.88 -3.40
CA MET A 46 -1.45 2.93 -3.63
C MET A 46 -1.75 3.75 -4.89
N TYR A 47 -2.28 3.11 -5.93
CA TYR A 47 -2.46 3.75 -7.24
C TYR A 47 -3.59 4.77 -7.27
N ALA A 48 -4.74 4.47 -6.67
CA ALA A 48 -5.94 5.29 -6.76
C ALA A 48 -6.73 5.38 -5.44
N GLY A 49 -6.14 4.98 -4.32
CA GLY A 49 -6.81 4.91 -3.04
C GLY A 49 -6.07 5.61 -1.90
N ALA A 50 -6.53 5.34 -0.69
CA ALA A 50 -6.07 6.00 0.53
C ALA A 50 -4.56 5.89 0.77
N SER A 51 -3.91 4.77 0.40
CA SER A 51 -2.47 4.63 0.62
C SER A 51 -1.63 5.63 -0.17
N GLY A 52 -2.00 5.91 -1.44
CA GLY A 52 -1.32 6.93 -2.23
C GLY A 52 -1.57 8.33 -1.71
N ILE A 53 -2.80 8.60 -1.26
CA ILE A 53 -3.17 9.89 -0.68
C ILE A 53 -2.44 10.13 0.65
N ILE A 54 -2.28 9.10 1.49
CA ILE A 54 -1.44 9.20 2.71
C ILE A 54 -0.03 9.66 2.35
N VAL A 55 0.61 9.05 1.36
CA VAL A 55 1.98 9.44 0.96
C VAL A 55 2.02 10.90 0.49
N PHE A 56 1.01 11.34 -0.25
CA PHE A 56 0.88 12.72 -0.69
C PHE A 56 0.69 13.70 0.49
N LEU A 57 -0.21 13.39 1.43
CA LEU A 57 -0.44 14.15 2.66
C LEU A 57 0.82 14.29 3.50
N LEU A 58 1.58 13.21 3.66
CA LEU A 58 2.85 13.23 4.38
C LEU A 58 3.90 14.13 3.69
N GLY A 59 3.93 14.15 2.35
CA GLY A 59 4.74 15.09 1.58
C GLY A 59 4.35 16.55 1.83
N LEU A 60 3.05 16.86 1.86
CA LEU A 60 2.54 18.18 2.21
C LEU A 60 2.91 18.57 3.65
N TYR A 61 2.71 17.67 4.61
CA TYR A 61 3.11 17.88 6.00
C TYR A 61 4.60 18.21 6.13
N GLN A 62 5.47 17.41 5.52
CA GLN A 62 6.93 17.63 5.57
C GLN A 62 7.37 18.95 4.93
N THR A 63 6.62 19.43 3.92
CA THR A 63 6.93 20.66 3.21
C THR A 63 6.39 21.91 3.92
N THR A 64 5.22 21.80 4.56
CA THR A 64 4.50 22.96 5.11
C THR A 64 4.53 23.03 6.63
N ASN A 65 4.85 21.95 7.33
CA ASN A 65 4.69 21.74 8.77
C ASN A 65 3.23 21.91 9.26
N ASP A 66 2.24 21.84 8.36
CA ASP A 66 0.83 21.88 8.71
C ASP A 66 0.37 20.50 9.22
N VAL A 67 0.14 20.42 10.52
CA VAL A 67 -0.21 19.18 11.22
C VAL A 67 -1.55 18.60 10.76
N SER A 68 -2.42 19.39 10.15
CA SER A 68 -3.71 18.89 9.64
C SER A 68 -3.54 17.82 8.57
N TYR A 69 -2.50 17.91 7.73
CA TYR A 69 -2.18 16.86 6.76
C TYR A 69 -1.74 15.54 7.42
N LEU A 70 -0.98 15.62 8.51
CA LEU A 70 -0.60 14.43 9.26
C LEU A 70 -1.81 13.78 9.92
N GLN A 71 -2.69 14.57 10.56
CA GLN A 71 -3.91 14.07 11.19
C GLN A 71 -4.81 13.37 10.17
N GLU A 72 -5.00 13.96 9.00
CA GLU A 72 -5.78 13.37 7.92
C GLU A 72 -5.16 12.05 7.40
N ALA A 73 -3.84 11.99 7.29
CA ALA A 73 -3.14 10.76 6.93
C ALA A 73 -3.33 9.66 7.99
N GLU A 74 -3.34 9.99 9.27
CA GLU A 74 -3.58 9.05 10.36
C GLU A 74 -5.03 8.54 10.40
N GLU A 75 -6.01 9.41 10.10
CA GLU A 75 -7.40 9.00 9.96
C GLU A 75 -7.59 8.04 8.78
N ALA A 76 -6.93 8.30 7.65
CA ALA A 76 -6.95 7.39 6.50
C ALA A 76 -6.28 6.05 6.83
N ALA A 77 -5.20 6.05 7.60
CA ALA A 77 -4.56 4.82 8.06
C ALA A 77 -5.48 3.98 8.97
N THR A 78 -6.33 4.64 9.76
CA THR A 78 -7.34 3.95 10.59
C THR A 78 -8.36 3.21 9.70
N TYR A 79 -8.82 3.85 8.62
CA TYR A 79 -9.70 3.19 7.65
C TYR A 79 -9.01 1.99 6.97
N ILE A 80 -7.74 2.13 6.56
CA ILE A 80 -7.00 1.02 5.96
C ILE A 80 -6.86 -0.15 6.94
N ARG A 81 -6.61 0.12 8.22
CA ARG A 81 -6.56 -0.91 9.26
C ARG A 81 -7.91 -1.61 9.40
N TYR A 82 -9.00 -0.86 9.50
CA TYR A 82 -10.35 -1.39 9.55
C TYR A 82 -10.62 -2.35 8.37
N ARG A 83 -10.28 -1.95 7.14
CA ARG A 83 -10.43 -2.78 5.95
C ARG A 83 -9.60 -4.07 6.01
N PHE A 84 -8.39 -4.01 6.54
CA PHE A 84 -7.55 -5.19 6.71
C PHE A 84 -8.16 -6.19 7.69
N ASP A 85 -8.77 -5.72 8.75
CA ASP A 85 -9.38 -6.59 9.76
C ASP A 85 -10.70 -7.22 9.30
N HIS A 86 -11.49 -6.53 8.46
CA HIS A 86 -12.85 -6.94 8.09
C HIS A 86 -12.99 -7.44 6.63
N ASP A 87 -12.12 -7.02 5.72
CA ASP A 87 -12.21 -7.37 4.29
C ASP A 87 -10.80 -7.58 3.68
N ARG A 88 -9.99 -8.41 4.34
CA ARG A 88 -8.61 -8.68 3.93
C ARG A 88 -8.50 -9.26 2.52
N ASP A 89 -9.50 -9.98 2.06
CA ASP A 89 -9.47 -10.68 0.79
C ASP A 89 -9.67 -9.77 -0.43
N LEU A 90 -10.06 -8.52 -0.24
CA LEU A 90 -10.24 -7.53 -1.30
C LEU A 90 -11.01 -8.12 -2.48
N LYS A 91 -12.30 -8.36 -2.34
CA LYS A 91 -13.23 -9.17 -3.19
C LYS A 91 -13.11 -9.03 -4.71
N ARG A 92 -12.42 -8.01 -5.21
CA ARG A 92 -12.27 -7.73 -6.64
C ARG A 92 -10.80 -7.64 -7.08
N ASN A 93 -9.86 -8.01 -6.22
CA ASN A 93 -8.45 -7.81 -6.50
C ASN A 93 -7.71 -9.13 -6.63
N PHE A 94 -7.40 -9.52 -7.88
CA PHE A 94 -6.54 -10.65 -8.17
C PHE A 94 -5.09 -10.47 -7.66
N SER A 95 -4.74 -9.25 -7.26
CA SER A 95 -3.41 -8.85 -6.81
C SER A 95 -3.42 -8.42 -5.34
N LYS A 96 -3.99 -9.24 -4.45
CA LYS A 96 -4.17 -8.97 -3.02
C LYS A 96 -2.95 -8.33 -2.33
N TYR A 97 -1.74 -8.75 -2.72
CA TYR A 97 -0.49 -8.25 -2.14
C TYR A 97 0.35 -7.40 -3.10
N ALA A 98 -0.14 -7.07 -4.29
CA ALA A 98 0.60 -6.21 -5.20
C ALA A 98 0.85 -4.81 -4.61
N PHE A 99 1.96 -4.19 -4.98
CA PHE A 99 2.33 -2.87 -4.47
C PHE A 99 1.35 -1.77 -4.92
N SER A 100 0.96 -1.78 -6.19
CA SER A 100 0.08 -0.74 -6.73
C SER A 100 -1.37 -0.87 -6.29
N SER A 101 -1.88 -2.09 -6.14
CA SER A 101 -3.32 -2.36 -6.00
C SER A 101 -3.73 -3.11 -4.73
N GLY A 102 -2.78 -3.55 -3.91
CA GLY A 102 -3.04 -4.39 -2.76
C GLY A 102 -2.33 -3.95 -1.47
N TRP A 103 -2.23 -4.87 -0.53
CA TRP A 103 -1.76 -4.62 0.84
C TRP A 103 -0.30 -4.21 0.94
N SER A 104 0.57 -4.58 -0.01
CA SER A 104 1.97 -4.13 0.02
C SER A 104 2.10 -2.61 -0.13
N GLY A 105 1.26 -1.98 -0.96
CA GLY A 105 1.20 -0.52 -1.06
C GLY A 105 0.67 0.12 0.22
N ALA A 106 -0.35 -0.46 0.84
CA ALA A 106 -0.85 -0.01 2.13
C ALA A 106 0.23 -0.12 3.21
N GLY A 107 0.94 -1.24 3.27
CA GLY A 107 2.07 -1.42 4.18
C GLY A 107 3.19 -0.39 3.97
N PHE A 108 3.48 -0.04 2.72
CA PHE A 108 4.44 1.02 2.42
C PHE A 108 3.99 2.38 2.99
N ALA A 109 2.72 2.76 2.85
CA ALA A 109 2.17 3.99 3.43
C ALA A 109 2.28 3.97 4.96
N MET A 110 2.04 2.83 5.61
CA MET A 110 2.23 2.67 7.06
C MET A 110 3.70 2.83 7.47
N ILE A 111 4.65 2.37 6.68
CA ILE A 111 6.08 2.60 6.94
C ILE A 111 6.41 4.10 6.88
N GLN A 112 5.84 4.85 5.94
CA GLN A 112 6.05 6.31 5.90
C GLN A 112 5.48 7.00 7.14
N LEU A 113 4.28 6.63 7.58
CA LEU A 113 3.69 7.13 8.84
C LEU A 113 4.57 6.79 10.04
N TYR A 114 5.06 5.55 10.15
CA TYR A 114 5.97 5.16 11.21
C TYR A 114 7.23 6.02 11.24
N LYS A 115 7.85 6.28 10.09
CA LYS A 115 9.07 7.09 10.00
C LYS A 115 8.87 8.53 10.46
N ILE A 116 7.67 9.08 10.33
CA ILE A 116 7.34 10.44 10.72
C ILE A 116 6.92 10.51 12.19
N THR A 117 6.10 9.56 12.63
CA THR A 117 5.45 9.62 13.95
C THR A 117 6.16 8.81 15.04
N GLY A 118 6.96 7.80 14.67
CA GLY A 118 7.51 6.81 15.59
C GLY A 118 6.46 5.90 16.23
N ASN A 119 5.20 5.95 15.80
CA ASN A 119 4.13 5.23 16.46
C ASN A 119 4.14 3.74 16.09
N GLU A 120 4.39 2.89 17.08
CA GLU A 120 4.54 1.43 16.93
C GLU A 120 3.28 0.74 16.35
N LYS A 121 2.09 1.35 16.42
CA LYS A 121 0.89 0.80 15.78
C LYS A 121 1.07 0.56 14.28
N TYR A 122 1.82 1.42 13.59
CA TYR A 122 2.08 1.28 12.16
C TYR A 122 3.05 0.16 11.86
N LYS A 123 4.09 -0.01 12.69
CA LYS A 123 5.03 -1.14 12.58
C LYS A 123 4.31 -2.47 12.81
N THR A 124 3.45 -2.55 13.84
CA THR A 124 2.61 -3.72 14.09
C THR A 124 1.73 -4.04 12.89
N PHE A 125 1.09 -3.05 12.30
CA PHE A 125 0.25 -3.26 11.13
C PHE A 125 1.05 -3.75 9.91
N VAL A 126 2.26 -3.22 9.69
CA VAL A 126 3.16 -3.74 8.64
C VAL A 126 3.50 -5.21 8.87
N ALA A 127 3.78 -5.60 10.12
CA ALA A 127 4.04 -6.99 10.46
C ALA A 127 2.82 -7.88 10.17
N ASP A 128 1.60 -7.45 10.50
CA ASP A 128 0.37 -8.19 10.22
C ASP A 128 0.17 -8.41 8.71
N ILE A 129 0.44 -7.38 7.89
CA ILE A 129 0.38 -7.50 6.43
C ILE A 129 1.41 -8.53 5.92
N ILE A 130 2.64 -8.47 6.42
CA ILE A 130 3.71 -9.39 6.03
C ILE A 130 3.38 -10.83 6.41
N GLU A 131 2.94 -11.07 7.64
CA GLU A 131 2.58 -12.42 8.09
C GLU A 131 1.37 -12.97 7.32
N SER A 132 0.39 -12.12 7.00
CA SER A 132 -0.71 -12.50 6.12
C SER A 132 -0.22 -12.88 4.72
N ALA A 133 0.70 -12.08 4.16
CA ALA A 133 1.27 -12.37 2.84
C ALA A 133 2.14 -13.64 2.83
N LYS A 134 2.88 -13.92 3.92
CA LYS A 134 3.63 -15.18 4.07
C LYS A 134 2.70 -16.39 4.12
N ALA A 135 1.59 -16.27 4.85
CA ALA A 135 0.60 -17.35 4.98
C ALA A 135 -0.10 -17.67 3.64
N ASP A 136 -0.34 -16.66 2.80
CA ASP A 136 -1.02 -16.81 1.52
C ASP A 136 -0.05 -17.11 0.34
N ALA A 137 1.26 -17.15 0.59
CA ALA A 137 2.26 -17.41 -0.43
C ALA A 137 2.14 -18.84 -0.98
N LYS A 138 2.10 -18.97 -2.29
CA LYS A 138 2.05 -20.26 -2.99
C LYS A 138 3.44 -20.62 -3.53
N PRO A 139 3.77 -21.89 -3.68
CA PRO A 139 4.97 -22.27 -4.39
C PRO A 139 5.01 -21.61 -5.78
N GLY A 140 6.14 -21.02 -6.12
CA GLY A 140 6.36 -20.44 -7.43
C GLY A 140 6.40 -21.51 -8.54
N LYS A 141 6.47 -21.06 -9.79
CA LYS A 141 6.58 -21.96 -10.95
C LYS A 141 7.75 -22.93 -10.77
N ASN A 142 7.52 -24.21 -11.08
CA ASN A 142 8.50 -25.29 -10.92
C ASN A 142 8.99 -25.50 -9.48
N GLY A 143 8.19 -25.14 -8.48
CA GLY A 143 8.52 -25.31 -7.06
C GLY A 143 9.61 -24.39 -6.56
N ARG A 144 9.99 -23.35 -7.33
CA ARG A 144 10.99 -22.36 -6.93
C ARG A 144 10.34 -21.13 -6.34
N GLY A 145 10.84 -20.69 -5.19
CA GLY A 145 10.41 -19.46 -4.53
C GLY A 145 8.94 -19.44 -4.15
N TYR A 146 8.38 -18.23 -4.08
CA TYR A 146 6.99 -17.97 -3.73
C TYR A 146 6.33 -17.03 -4.72
N SER A 147 5.02 -17.13 -4.87
CA SER A 147 4.20 -16.30 -5.76
C SER A 147 2.84 -16.03 -5.12
N TRP A 148 2.25 -14.88 -5.45
CA TRP A 148 0.89 -14.49 -5.04
C TRP A 148 -0.03 -14.28 -6.23
N THR A 149 0.51 -13.74 -7.34
CA THR A 149 -0.29 -13.28 -8.49
C THR A 149 0.04 -14.00 -9.79
N SER A 150 1.18 -14.65 -9.88
CA SER A 150 1.78 -15.15 -11.13
C SER A 150 2.22 -14.05 -12.13
N PHE A 151 2.08 -12.76 -11.77
CA PHE A 151 2.59 -11.63 -12.54
C PHE A 151 3.92 -11.17 -11.95
N PRO A 152 5.00 -11.12 -12.74
CA PRO A 152 6.33 -10.88 -12.20
C PRO A 152 6.66 -9.41 -11.94
N GLY A 153 5.96 -8.45 -12.56
CA GLY A 153 6.26 -7.01 -12.49
C GLY A 153 5.91 -6.35 -11.15
N ILE A 154 6.14 -5.03 -11.10
CA ILE A 154 5.82 -4.19 -9.92
C ILE A 154 4.32 -4.23 -9.56
N VAL A 155 3.46 -4.44 -10.53
CA VAL A 155 2.01 -4.66 -10.35
C VAL A 155 1.66 -6.06 -9.85
N GLY A 156 2.64 -6.91 -9.65
CA GLY A 156 2.51 -8.28 -9.18
C GLY A 156 3.54 -8.63 -8.11
N ASP A 157 4.17 -9.79 -8.25
CA ASP A 157 5.02 -10.39 -7.22
C ASP A 157 6.30 -9.59 -6.91
N ALA A 158 6.91 -8.92 -7.92
CA ALA A 158 8.07 -8.07 -7.66
C ALA A 158 7.75 -6.88 -6.75
N GLY A 159 6.55 -6.32 -6.85
CA GLY A 159 6.10 -5.24 -5.95
C GLY A 159 5.94 -5.73 -4.51
N THR A 160 5.44 -6.95 -4.33
CA THR A 160 5.35 -7.59 -3.01
C THR A 160 6.74 -7.84 -2.41
N VAL A 161 7.67 -8.38 -3.20
CA VAL A 161 9.07 -8.59 -2.79
C VAL A 161 9.74 -7.28 -2.40
N LEU A 162 9.55 -6.22 -3.20
CA LEU A 162 10.09 -4.88 -2.90
C LEU A 162 9.58 -4.33 -1.56
N PHE A 163 8.29 -4.50 -1.29
CA PHE A 163 7.71 -4.11 0.00
C PHE A 163 8.35 -4.86 1.17
N PHE A 164 8.53 -6.20 1.07
CA PHE A 164 9.17 -6.99 2.11
C PHE A 164 10.61 -6.50 2.39
N LEU A 165 11.40 -6.27 1.34
CA LEU A 165 12.77 -5.77 1.48
C LEU A 165 12.82 -4.39 2.13
N TYR A 166 11.90 -3.50 1.76
CA TYR A 166 11.82 -2.17 2.34
C TYR A 166 11.42 -2.20 3.81
N ALA A 167 10.43 -3.01 4.17
CA ALA A 167 10.01 -3.23 5.54
C ALA A 167 11.12 -3.87 6.37
N ALA A 168 11.77 -4.92 5.86
CA ALA A 168 12.89 -5.59 6.50
C ALA A 168 14.04 -4.64 6.82
N LYS A 169 14.42 -3.81 5.86
CA LYS A 169 15.47 -2.78 6.04
C LYS A 169 15.06 -1.75 7.09
N THR A 170 13.79 -1.32 7.09
CA THR A 170 13.30 -0.28 8.03
C THR A 170 13.27 -0.77 9.47
N PHE A 171 12.88 -2.03 9.67
CA PHE A 171 12.66 -2.60 11.01
C PHE A 171 13.74 -3.56 11.48
N GLY A 172 14.81 -3.77 10.70
CA GLY A 172 15.92 -4.66 11.07
C GLY A 172 15.51 -6.15 11.11
N ARG A 173 14.65 -6.61 10.17
CA ARG A 173 14.08 -7.97 10.16
C ARG A 173 14.72 -8.84 9.09
N GLU A 174 15.76 -9.58 9.47
CA GLU A 174 16.47 -10.50 8.57
C GLU A 174 15.61 -11.66 8.07
N ASP A 175 14.67 -12.13 8.87
CA ASP A 175 13.71 -13.17 8.48
C ASP A 175 12.79 -12.72 7.32
N TRP A 176 12.41 -11.46 7.27
CA TRP A 176 11.67 -10.89 6.14
C TRP A 176 12.53 -10.76 4.89
N THR A 177 13.82 -10.40 5.06
CA THR A 177 14.78 -10.37 3.96
C THR A 177 14.97 -11.77 3.36
N ALA A 178 15.16 -12.78 4.19
CA ALA A 178 15.32 -14.16 3.74
C ALA A 178 14.08 -14.68 2.98
N PHE A 179 12.87 -14.36 3.47
CA PHE A 179 11.64 -14.71 2.78
C PHE A 179 11.50 -13.99 1.42
N ALA A 180 11.79 -12.69 1.38
CA ALA A 180 11.77 -11.89 0.15
C ALA A 180 12.78 -12.40 -0.89
N ALA A 181 13.99 -12.77 -0.48
CA ALA A 181 15.00 -13.34 -1.36
C ALA A 181 14.49 -14.62 -2.03
N LYS A 182 13.88 -15.52 -1.23
CA LYS A 182 13.29 -16.76 -1.76
C LYS A 182 12.12 -16.49 -2.71
N ALA A 183 11.25 -15.51 -2.42
CA ALA A 183 10.20 -15.10 -3.33
C ALA A 183 10.75 -14.51 -4.64
N GLY A 184 11.86 -13.77 -4.56
CA GLY A 184 12.57 -13.19 -5.70
C GLY A 184 13.07 -14.23 -6.70
N GLU A 185 13.34 -15.48 -6.29
CA GLU A 185 13.72 -16.55 -7.20
C GLU A 185 12.64 -16.83 -8.26
N THR A 186 11.36 -16.74 -7.89
CA THR A 186 10.24 -16.88 -8.83
C THR A 186 10.21 -15.71 -9.82
N VAL A 187 10.40 -14.48 -9.35
CA VAL A 187 10.40 -13.27 -10.18
C VAL A 187 11.55 -13.33 -11.21
N SER A 188 12.77 -13.65 -10.76
CA SER A 188 13.95 -13.75 -11.61
C SER A 188 13.81 -14.83 -12.69
N TYR A 189 13.25 -15.99 -12.34
CA TYR A 189 13.06 -17.10 -13.28
C TYR A 189 12.09 -16.74 -14.40
N THR A 190 11.05 -15.96 -14.12
CA THR A 190 10.06 -15.56 -15.11
C THR A 190 10.57 -14.49 -16.09
N HIS A 191 11.52 -13.64 -15.67
CA HIS A 191 12.05 -12.56 -16.48
C HIS A 191 13.31 -12.91 -17.29
N LEU A 192 14.12 -13.86 -16.80
CA LEU A 192 15.40 -14.17 -17.44
C LEU A 192 15.32 -15.28 -18.50
N ARG A 193 14.13 -15.84 -18.76
CA ARG A 193 13.89 -16.92 -19.72
C ARG A 193 12.75 -16.65 -20.73
N ALA A 194 12.33 -15.37 -20.87
CA ALA A 194 11.39 -14.94 -21.88
C ALA A 194 12.17 -14.39 -23.12
#